data_c5be894a18d1efa167865651e33d7abd
#
_entry.id   c5be894a18d1efa167865651e33d7abd
#
_cell.length_a   1.000
_cell.length_b   1.000
_cell.length_c   1.000
_cell.angle_alpha   90.00
_cell.angle_beta   90.00
_cell.angle_gamma   90.00
#
_symmetry.space_group_name_H-M   'P 1'
#
loop_
_entity.id
_entity.type
_entity.pdbx_description
1 polymer ?
#
loop_
_entity_poly.entity_id
_entity_poly.type
_entity_poly.pdbx_seq_one_letter_code
_entity_poly.pdbx_strand_id
1 'polypeptide(L)'
;MRPILLIEDNPNDALLVRDTLEQVNLINDIDVATTVEAARTYVRRKMPALIISDIYLPGESGLDFLHWLRDQPAPLGGVPVIMMSVSTDQVHHMRASALRALIFMTKPIKREVLLDQLRGLGLLVTHIPQGEQAGLIIEYRTH
;
A
#
# COMPACT_ATOMS: atom_id res chain seq x y z
N MET A 1 -8.50 -0.34 -14.11
CA MET A 1 -7.26 -0.18 -13.31
C MET A 1 -7.61 -0.17 -11.84
N ARG A 2 -6.92 -0.98 -11.06
CA ARG A 2 -7.20 -1.08 -9.62
C ARG A 2 -6.56 0.07 -8.85
N PRO A 3 -7.23 0.58 -7.83
CA PRO A 3 -6.69 1.67 -7.02
C PRO A 3 -5.62 1.20 -6.05
N ILE A 4 -4.95 2.17 -5.44
CA ILE A 4 -4.08 1.96 -4.29
C ILE A 4 -4.85 2.36 -3.05
N LEU A 5 -4.89 1.50 -2.04
CA LEU A 5 -5.49 1.80 -0.76
C LEU A 5 -4.41 2.22 0.23
N LEU A 6 -4.53 3.43 0.75
CA LEU A 6 -3.67 3.94 1.80
C LEU A 6 -4.45 3.93 3.12
N ILE A 7 -3.93 3.23 4.12
CA ILE A 7 -4.54 3.17 5.45
C ILE A 7 -3.69 4.03 6.39
N GLU A 8 -4.22 5.20 6.72
CA GLU A 8 -3.52 6.22 7.50
C GLU A 8 -4.53 7.16 8.17
N ASP A 9 -4.42 7.33 9.48
CA ASP A 9 -5.31 8.20 10.23
C ASP A 9 -4.85 9.66 10.28
N ASN A 10 -3.55 9.91 10.10
CA ASN A 10 -3.01 11.26 10.12
C ASN A 10 -3.10 11.88 8.72
N PRO A 11 -3.89 12.97 8.55
CA PRO A 11 -4.08 13.57 7.22
C PRO A 11 -2.79 14.14 6.62
N ASN A 12 -1.85 14.61 7.43
CA ASN A 12 -0.57 15.12 6.93
C ASN A 12 0.30 13.98 6.39
N ASP A 13 0.35 12.85 7.10
CA ASP A 13 1.10 11.67 6.64
C ASP A 13 0.47 11.09 5.37
N ALA A 14 -0.85 11.04 5.30
CA ALA A 14 -1.56 10.60 4.10
C ALA A 14 -1.23 11.49 2.90
N LEU A 15 -1.22 12.80 3.11
CA LEU A 15 -0.87 13.77 2.06
C LEU A 15 0.56 13.57 1.56
N LEU A 16 1.51 13.33 2.47
CA LEU A 16 2.91 13.09 2.11
C LEU A 16 3.07 11.84 1.23
N VAL A 17 2.38 10.76 1.55
CA VAL A 17 2.42 9.53 0.73
C VAL A 17 1.80 9.79 -0.64
N ARG A 18 0.65 10.47 -0.68
CA ARG A 18 -0.01 10.81 -1.95
C ARG A 18 0.89 11.67 -2.82
N ASP A 19 1.49 12.72 -2.25
CA ASP A 19 2.40 13.61 -2.99
C ASP A 19 3.60 12.84 -3.54
N THR A 20 4.16 11.94 -2.74
CA THR A 20 5.28 11.09 -3.17
C THR A 20 4.93 10.29 -4.42
N LEU A 21 3.73 9.71 -4.46
CA LEU A 21 3.27 8.91 -5.59
C LEU A 21 2.85 9.78 -6.78
N GLU A 22 2.22 10.92 -6.53
CA GLU A 22 1.78 11.85 -7.60
C GLU A 22 2.96 12.50 -8.32
N GLN A 23 4.07 12.75 -7.63
CA GLN A 23 5.28 13.33 -8.23
C GLN A 23 5.89 12.46 -9.34
N VAL A 24 5.60 11.17 -9.36
CA VAL A 24 6.10 10.26 -10.39
C VAL A 24 5.06 9.96 -11.46
N ASN A 25 4.01 10.77 -11.52
CA ASN A 25 2.94 10.62 -12.49
C ASN A 25 2.26 9.24 -12.42
N LEU A 26 1.92 8.82 -11.19
CA LEU A 26 1.20 7.58 -10.98
C LEU A 26 -0.24 7.71 -11.50
N ILE A 27 -0.69 6.75 -12.29
CA ILE A 27 -2.02 6.78 -12.92
C ILE A 27 -3.10 6.18 -12.03
N ASN A 28 -2.75 5.20 -11.18
CA ASN A 28 -3.71 4.61 -10.25
C ASN A 28 -4.32 5.66 -9.33
N ASP A 29 -5.62 5.56 -9.11
CA ASP A 29 -6.27 6.35 -8.07
C ASP A 29 -5.76 5.93 -6.68
N ILE A 30 -5.67 6.88 -5.77
CA ILE A 30 -5.27 6.64 -4.39
C ILE A 30 -6.47 6.94 -3.49
N ASP A 31 -6.97 5.92 -2.84
CA ASP A 31 -8.05 6.05 -1.87
C ASP A 31 -7.50 5.90 -0.46
N VAL A 32 -8.05 6.64 0.49
CA VAL A 32 -7.58 6.65 1.88
C VAL A 32 -8.65 6.10 2.80
N ALA A 33 -8.26 5.16 3.65
CA ALA A 33 -9.05 4.70 4.79
C ALA A 33 -8.34 5.14 6.06
N THR A 34 -9.08 5.68 7.02
CA THR A 34 -8.49 6.24 8.24
C THR A 34 -8.50 5.26 9.42
N THR A 35 -9.19 4.13 9.26
CA THR A 35 -9.28 3.08 10.29
C THR A 35 -9.21 1.70 9.63
N VAL A 36 -8.92 0.68 10.43
CA VAL A 36 -8.92 -0.70 9.96
C VAL A 36 -10.32 -1.13 9.52
N GLU A 37 -11.36 -0.72 10.25
CA GLU A 37 -12.73 -1.05 9.87
C GLU A 37 -13.11 -0.44 8.52
N ALA A 38 -12.75 0.82 8.27
CA ALA A 38 -12.97 1.45 6.97
C ALA A 38 -12.21 0.72 5.86
N ALA A 39 -11.00 0.26 6.14
CA ALA A 39 -10.21 -0.52 5.18
C ALA A 39 -10.88 -1.87 4.86
N ARG A 40 -11.41 -2.57 5.86
CA ARG A 40 -12.15 -3.82 5.63
C ARG A 40 -13.38 -3.60 4.75
N THR A 41 -14.13 -2.56 5.04
CA THR A 41 -15.30 -2.19 4.24
C THR A 41 -14.91 -1.89 2.80
N TYR A 42 -13.82 -1.15 2.62
CA TYR A 42 -13.32 -0.79 1.31
C TYR A 42 -12.97 -2.02 0.47
N VAL A 43 -12.15 -2.94 1.01
CA VAL A 43 -11.66 -4.10 0.23
C VAL A 43 -12.74 -5.13 -0.06
N ARG A 44 -13.85 -5.10 0.67
CA ARG A 44 -15.02 -5.94 0.35
C ARG A 44 -15.76 -5.47 -0.89
N ARG A 45 -15.60 -4.20 -1.26
CA ARG A 45 -16.29 -3.57 -2.40
C ARG A 45 -15.37 -3.36 -3.58
N LYS A 46 -14.09 -3.10 -3.34
CA LYS A 46 -13.14 -2.67 -4.37
C LYS A 46 -11.77 -3.25 -4.08
N MET A 47 -11.29 -4.08 -4.96
CA MET A 47 -9.99 -4.72 -4.77
C MET A 47 -8.86 -3.81 -5.19
N PRO A 48 -7.91 -3.46 -4.29
CA PRO A 48 -6.77 -2.63 -4.66
C PRO A 48 -5.67 -3.44 -5.34
N ALA A 49 -4.81 -2.73 -6.09
CA ALA A 49 -3.59 -3.30 -6.64
C ALA A 49 -2.48 -3.39 -5.60
N LEU A 50 -2.51 -2.49 -4.63
CA LEU A 50 -1.51 -2.37 -3.56
C LEU A 50 -2.18 -1.73 -2.35
N ILE A 51 -1.79 -2.17 -1.17
CA ILE A 51 -2.18 -1.54 0.09
C ILE A 51 -0.92 -1.01 0.76
N ILE A 52 -0.96 0.26 1.19
CA ILE A 52 0.08 0.87 2.01
C ILE A 52 -0.58 1.20 3.35
N SER A 53 -0.11 0.60 4.43
CA SER A 53 -0.74 0.73 5.74
C SER A 53 0.23 1.17 6.82
N ASP A 54 -0.19 2.14 7.63
CA ASP A 54 0.47 2.41 8.90
C ASP A 54 0.22 1.23 9.86
N ILE A 55 1.17 0.98 10.75
CA ILE A 55 1.01 0.03 11.84
C ILE A 55 0.11 0.61 12.92
N TYR A 56 0.37 1.86 13.32
CA TYR A 56 -0.33 2.50 14.44
C TYR A 56 -1.55 3.26 13.95
N LEU A 57 -2.71 2.66 14.16
CA LEU A 57 -4.02 3.20 13.78
C LEU A 57 -4.92 3.24 15.01
N PRO A 58 -5.94 4.11 15.05
CA PRO A 58 -6.90 4.14 16.16
C PRO A 58 -7.66 2.82 16.27
N GLY A 59 -7.69 2.25 17.47
CA GLY A 59 -8.39 1.01 17.78
C GLY A 59 -7.57 -0.21 17.39
N GLU A 60 -7.68 -0.68 16.17
CA GLU A 60 -6.91 -1.83 15.67
C GLU A 60 -5.64 -1.39 14.98
N SER A 61 -4.58 -2.22 15.03
CA SER A 61 -3.33 -1.93 14.33
C SER A 61 -3.39 -2.34 12.86
N GLY A 62 -2.46 -1.78 12.06
CA GLY A 62 -2.29 -2.21 10.67
C GLY A 62 -1.88 -3.68 10.55
N LEU A 63 -1.21 -4.24 11.57
CA LEU A 63 -0.87 -5.66 11.61
C LEU A 63 -2.11 -6.54 11.83
N ASP A 64 -3.08 -6.07 12.61
CA ASP A 64 -4.36 -6.76 12.75
C ASP A 64 -5.11 -6.81 11.42
N PHE A 65 -5.10 -5.71 10.69
CA PHE A 65 -5.66 -5.66 9.33
C PHE A 65 -4.95 -6.64 8.40
N LEU A 66 -3.61 -6.66 8.41
CA LEU A 66 -2.83 -7.55 7.57
C LEU A 66 -3.13 -9.02 7.87
N HIS A 67 -3.23 -9.39 9.15
CA HIS A 67 -3.60 -10.74 9.55
C HIS A 67 -4.99 -11.11 9.00
N TRP A 68 -5.97 -10.25 9.21
CA TRP A 68 -7.32 -10.46 8.68
C TRP A 68 -7.31 -10.61 7.15
N LEU A 69 -6.55 -9.75 6.46
CA LEU A 69 -6.48 -9.77 5.00
C LEU A 69 -5.94 -11.10 4.48
N ARG A 70 -4.88 -11.61 5.09
CA ARG A 70 -4.26 -12.88 4.67
C ARG A 70 -5.19 -14.08 4.83
N ASP A 71 -6.18 -13.99 5.72
CA ASP A 71 -7.19 -15.04 5.90
C ASP A 71 -8.32 -14.96 4.86
N GLN A 72 -8.37 -13.93 4.05
CA GLN A 72 -9.40 -13.81 3.03
C GLN A 72 -9.10 -14.72 1.83
N PRO A 73 -10.15 -15.21 1.12
CA PRO A 73 -9.94 -16.01 -0.07
C PRO A 73 -9.17 -15.26 -1.15
N ALA A 74 -8.42 -16.00 -1.98
CA ALA A 74 -7.75 -15.41 -3.13
C ALA A 74 -8.81 -14.83 -4.10
N PRO A 75 -8.52 -13.74 -4.80
CA PRO A 75 -7.24 -13.04 -4.86
C PRO A 75 -7.01 -12.03 -3.72
N LEU A 76 -8.04 -11.66 -2.96
CA LEU A 76 -7.92 -10.61 -1.94
C LEU A 76 -6.86 -10.92 -0.89
N GLY A 77 -6.81 -12.16 -0.39
CA GLY A 77 -5.85 -12.57 0.63
C GLY A 77 -4.39 -12.49 0.20
N GLY A 78 -4.13 -12.36 -1.11
CA GLY A 78 -2.79 -12.24 -1.66
C GLY A 78 -2.39 -10.83 -2.09
N VAL A 79 -3.24 -9.82 -1.88
CA VAL A 79 -2.93 -8.44 -2.30
C VAL A 79 -1.63 -7.96 -1.63
N PRO A 80 -0.71 -7.37 -2.40
CA PRO A 80 0.55 -6.88 -1.83
C PRO A 80 0.32 -5.76 -0.84
N VAL A 81 1.05 -5.80 0.28
CA VAL A 81 0.95 -4.83 1.37
C VAL A 81 2.33 -4.31 1.73
N ILE A 82 2.44 -3.00 1.80
CA ILE A 82 3.58 -2.29 2.36
C ILE A 82 3.18 -1.79 3.74
N MET A 83 3.94 -2.16 4.76
CA MET A 83 3.75 -1.63 6.11
C MET A 83 4.68 -0.47 6.34
N MET A 84 4.20 0.57 6.99
CA MET A 84 5.00 1.75 7.33
C MET A 84 4.81 2.13 8.80
N SER A 85 5.88 2.66 9.40
CA SER A 85 5.86 3.10 10.79
C SER A 85 6.95 4.11 11.07
N VAL A 86 6.75 4.95 12.09
CA VAL A 86 7.82 5.80 12.63
C VAL A 86 8.83 5.01 13.45
N SER A 87 8.45 3.81 13.87
CA SER A 87 9.27 2.92 14.69
C SER A 87 9.97 1.87 13.84
N THR A 88 11.21 1.53 14.21
CA THR A 88 11.96 0.43 13.63
C THR A 88 11.87 -0.84 14.49
N ASP A 89 10.80 -1.00 15.25
CA ASP A 89 10.59 -2.12 16.16
C ASP A 89 10.66 -3.45 15.40
N GLN A 90 11.63 -4.29 15.78
CA GLN A 90 11.86 -5.57 15.11
C GLN A 90 10.70 -6.56 15.30
N VAL A 91 10.00 -6.48 16.42
CA VAL A 91 8.84 -7.36 16.67
C VAL A 91 7.76 -7.10 15.63
N HIS A 92 7.47 -5.83 15.35
CA HIS A 92 6.52 -5.46 14.30
C HIS A 92 7.01 -5.87 12.92
N HIS A 93 8.30 -5.71 12.65
CA HIS A 93 8.90 -6.13 11.38
C HIS A 93 8.76 -7.64 11.18
N MET A 94 9.06 -8.42 12.22
CA MET A 94 8.94 -9.89 12.15
C MET A 94 7.49 -10.34 11.93
N ARG A 95 6.53 -9.71 12.62
CA ARG A 95 5.11 -10.01 12.42
C ARG A 95 4.65 -9.68 11.01
N ALA A 96 5.07 -8.54 10.47
CA ALA A 96 4.75 -8.13 9.11
C ALA A 96 5.31 -9.11 8.09
N SER A 97 6.57 -9.56 8.27
CA SER A 97 7.19 -10.59 7.43
C SER A 97 6.45 -11.91 7.48
N ALA A 98 6.10 -12.37 8.68
CA ALA A 98 5.34 -13.61 8.87
C ALA A 98 3.98 -13.57 8.17
N LEU A 99 3.36 -12.39 8.08
CA LEU A 99 2.10 -12.15 7.37
C LEU A 99 2.31 -11.75 5.90
N ARG A 100 3.50 -11.95 5.37
CA ARG A 100 3.85 -11.73 3.97
C ARG A 100 3.64 -10.29 3.51
N ALA A 101 3.92 -9.31 4.38
CA ALA A 101 4.09 -7.94 3.92
C ALA A 101 5.28 -7.90 2.96
N LEU A 102 5.14 -7.21 1.84
CA LEU A 102 6.22 -7.11 0.85
C LEU A 102 7.39 -6.31 1.37
N ILE A 103 7.10 -5.21 2.01
CA ILE A 103 8.10 -4.24 2.45
C ILE A 103 7.64 -3.66 3.78
N PHE A 104 8.60 -3.45 4.67
CA PHE A 104 8.41 -2.68 5.89
C PHE A 104 9.24 -1.40 5.75
N MET A 105 8.58 -0.24 5.74
CA MET A 105 9.25 1.03 5.54
C MET A 105 9.10 1.92 6.76
N THR A 106 10.16 2.67 7.06
CA THR A 106 10.15 3.69 8.11
C THR A 106 9.67 5.02 7.54
N LYS A 107 8.80 5.71 8.27
CA LYS A 107 8.37 7.07 7.89
C LYS A 107 9.50 8.08 8.15
N PRO A 108 9.65 9.13 7.33
CA PRO A 108 8.89 9.41 6.13
C PRO A 108 9.30 8.52 4.96
N ILE A 109 8.33 8.13 4.12
CA ILE A 109 8.62 7.28 2.96
C ILE A 109 9.40 8.09 1.93
N LYS A 110 10.57 7.57 1.53
CA LYS A 110 11.39 8.18 0.49
C LYS A 110 10.97 7.66 -0.88
N ARG A 111 10.71 8.58 -1.79
CA ARG A 111 10.22 8.26 -3.14
C ARG A 111 11.12 7.27 -3.87
N GLU A 112 12.43 7.52 -3.89
CA GLU A 112 13.37 6.68 -4.62
C GLU A 112 13.41 5.26 -4.06
N VAL A 113 13.36 5.12 -2.73
CA VAL A 113 13.36 3.81 -2.07
C VAL A 113 12.07 3.04 -2.41
N LEU A 114 10.92 3.71 -2.32
CA LEU A 114 9.62 3.09 -2.63
C LEU A 114 9.58 2.63 -4.10
N LEU A 115 9.97 3.51 -5.02
CA LEU A 115 9.94 3.19 -6.45
C LEU A 115 10.89 2.06 -6.81
N ASP A 116 12.11 2.08 -6.29
CA ASP A 116 13.09 1.01 -6.55
C ASP A 116 12.58 -0.34 -6.05
N GLN A 117 11.97 -0.37 -4.88
CA GLN A 117 11.38 -1.60 -4.34
C GLN A 117 10.23 -2.10 -5.20
N LEU A 118 9.32 -1.21 -5.60
CA LEU A 118 8.18 -1.59 -6.44
C LEU A 118 8.64 -2.09 -7.82
N ARG A 119 9.65 -1.45 -8.42
CA ARG A 119 10.23 -1.91 -9.68
C ARG A 119 10.90 -3.26 -9.53
N GLY A 120 11.67 -3.46 -8.47
CA GLY A 120 12.34 -4.72 -8.20
C GLY A 120 11.38 -5.89 -8.02
N LEU A 121 10.18 -5.64 -7.53
CA LEU A 121 9.13 -6.63 -7.36
C LEU A 121 8.24 -6.81 -8.60
N GLY A 122 8.49 -6.03 -9.65
CA GLY A 122 7.70 -6.11 -10.88
C GLY A 122 6.29 -5.54 -10.75
N LEU A 123 6.03 -4.73 -9.73
CA LEU A 123 4.70 -4.13 -9.52
C LEU A 123 4.52 -2.81 -10.23
N LEU A 124 5.60 -2.13 -10.57
CA LEU A 124 5.56 -0.81 -11.18
C LEU A 124 5.82 -0.92 -12.68
N VAL A 125 4.86 -0.50 -13.48
CA VAL A 125 4.87 -0.61 -14.93
C VAL A 125 4.75 0.78 -15.55
N THR A 126 5.53 1.06 -16.59
CA THR A 126 5.40 2.30 -17.35
C THR A 126 4.23 2.18 -18.32
N HIS A 127 3.36 3.18 -18.31
CA HIS A 127 2.25 3.30 -19.24
C HIS A 127 2.40 4.59 -20.05
N ILE A 128 2.34 4.46 -21.36
CA ILE A 128 2.46 5.60 -22.29
C ILE A 128 1.17 5.67 -23.11
N PRO A 129 0.18 6.45 -22.66
CA PRO A 129 -1.02 6.67 -23.47
C PRO A 129 -0.67 7.49 -24.72
N GLN A 130 -1.41 7.26 -25.78
CA GLN A 130 -1.16 7.93 -27.05
C GLN A 130 -1.35 9.45 -26.92
N GLY A 131 -0.30 10.22 -27.26
CA GLY A 131 -0.34 11.68 -27.25
C GLY A 131 -0.18 12.34 -25.89
N GLU A 132 0.15 11.57 -24.84
CA GLU A 132 0.32 12.09 -23.47
C GLU A 132 1.69 11.71 -22.90
N GLN A 133 2.01 12.30 -21.74
CA GLN A 133 3.23 11.93 -21.03
C GLN A 133 3.12 10.51 -20.47
N ALA A 134 4.27 9.84 -20.39
CA ALA A 134 4.36 8.54 -19.75
C ALA A 134 3.95 8.63 -18.29
N GLY A 135 3.15 7.70 -17.84
CA GLY A 135 2.76 7.53 -16.45
C GLY A 135 3.23 6.20 -15.91
N LEU A 136 3.12 6.03 -14.60
CA LEU A 136 3.43 4.78 -13.92
C LEU A 136 2.15 4.15 -13.40
N ILE A 137 2.04 2.83 -13.54
CA ILE A 137 0.93 2.05 -13.06
C ILE A 137 1.45 1.00 -12.10
N ILE A 138 0.81 0.86 -10.96
CA ILE A 138 1.02 -0.27 -10.06
C ILE A 138 0.01 -1.35 -10.44
N GLU A 139 0.52 -2.54 -10.77
CA GLU A 139 -0.29 -3.69 -11.12
C GLU A 139 -0.03 -4.85 -10.16
N TYR A 140 -1.12 -5.48 -9.71
CA TYR A 140 -1.05 -6.76 -9.01
C TYR A 140 -1.58 -7.84 -9.95
N ARG A 141 -0.74 -8.83 -10.24
CA ARG A 141 -1.11 -9.97 -11.08
C ARG A 141 -1.41 -11.17 -10.20
N THR A 142 -2.63 -11.65 -10.31
CA THR A 142 -3.05 -12.89 -9.66
C THR A 142 -2.66 -14.07 -10.55
N HIS A 143 -1.99 -15.02 -9.96
CA HIS A 143 -1.69 -16.29 -10.66
C HIS A 143 -2.54 -17.40 -10.12
#